data_792cfeda0d0c94c6efc7b59c44133e99
#
_entry.id   792cfeda0d0c94c6efc7b59c44133e99
#
_cell.length_a   1.000
_cell.length_b   1.000
_cell.length_c   1.000
_cell.angle_alpha   90.00
_cell.angle_beta   90.00
_cell.angle_gamma   90.00
#
_symmetry.space_group_name_H-M   'P 1'
#
loop_
_entity.id
_entity.type
_entity.pdbx_description
1 polymer ?
#
loop_
_entity_poly.entity_id
_entity_poly.type
_entity_poly.pdbx_seq_one_letter_code
_entity_poly.pdbx_strand_id
1 'polypeptide(L)'
;VQEYSMNEADLPRKTALPAQRQNELVKLLEIKGQMSVSDISEYFSVSEDTVRRDLDALAEKGALTRTHGGAVTITALVHRDSPFLQRLNIRTAEKQRIAKAAAALISDGETLLINGGSTTRLFAAELNQQYLTVVTNNLSVPGVLATELIRDVYMMGGQFRHEAQVTIGPIVASGIQISVDSAIIGVGGVTEREGLTTTVLEEASMIAAMMSAAGRTIVLADSSKLGKHSFAQIAGLSAMQILVTDAEPAEELAAALREAGVQLVVA
;
A
#
# COMPACT_ATOMS: atom_id res chain seq x y z
N VAL A 1 26.00 -14.89 11.54
CA VAL A 1 24.70 -14.33 11.88
C VAL A 1 23.68 -15.38 11.45
N GLN A 2 23.07 -16.07 12.43
CA GLN A 2 22.17 -17.22 12.23
C GLN A 2 20.79 -16.71 11.76
N GLU A 3 20.34 -17.24 10.64
CA GLU A 3 18.96 -17.16 10.17
C GLU A 3 18.03 -17.87 11.15
N TYR A 4 17.12 -17.13 11.78
CA TYR A 4 15.95 -17.68 12.46
C TYR A 4 14.80 -17.81 11.45
N SER A 5 14.80 -18.93 10.76
CA SER A 5 13.61 -19.44 10.07
C SER A 5 12.70 -20.06 11.14
N MET A 6 11.65 -19.35 11.54
CA MET A 6 10.57 -19.95 12.34
C MET A 6 9.72 -20.83 11.43
N ASN A 7 9.82 -22.13 11.64
CA ASN A 7 9.05 -23.16 10.97
C ASN A 7 7.61 -23.16 11.54
N GLU A 8 6.58 -23.23 10.68
CA GLU A 8 5.15 -23.31 11.06
C GLU A 8 4.80 -24.50 11.99
N ALA A 9 5.76 -25.39 12.27
CA ALA A 9 5.57 -26.59 13.10
C ALA A 9 5.80 -26.37 14.61
N ASP A 10 6.28 -25.20 15.05
CA ASP A 10 6.67 -24.94 16.45
C ASP A 10 5.64 -24.14 17.27
N LEU A 11 4.39 -24.06 16.83
CA LEU A 11 3.32 -23.47 17.61
C LEU A 11 2.64 -24.55 18.47
N PRO A 12 2.59 -24.41 19.81
CA PRO A 12 1.98 -25.39 20.68
C PRO A 12 0.46 -25.46 20.45
N ARG A 13 0.01 -26.49 19.75
CA ARG A 13 -1.41 -26.85 19.64
C ARG A 13 -1.82 -27.58 20.89
N LYS A 14 -2.75 -27.00 21.64
CA LYS A 14 -3.75 -27.48 22.60
C LYS A 14 -3.67 -26.88 23.99
N THR A 15 -4.84 -26.34 24.41
CA THR A 15 -5.21 -25.91 25.76
C THR A 15 -4.27 -24.92 26.45
N ALA A 16 -3.99 -23.81 25.78
CA ALA A 16 -3.38 -22.67 26.45
C ALA A 16 -4.32 -22.12 27.53
N LEU A 17 -3.78 -21.79 28.70
CA LEU A 17 -4.50 -21.05 29.75
C LEU A 17 -5.11 -19.77 29.13
N PRO A 18 -6.29 -19.30 29.60
CA PRO A 18 -6.96 -18.14 28.96
C PRO A 18 -6.03 -16.95 28.70
N ALA A 19 -5.13 -16.62 29.62
CA ALA A 19 -4.19 -15.51 29.47
C ALA A 19 -3.15 -15.76 28.36
N GLN A 20 -2.67 -16.99 28.21
CA GLN A 20 -1.73 -17.33 27.12
C GLN A 20 -2.43 -17.29 25.77
N ARG A 21 -3.64 -17.86 25.68
CA ARG A 21 -4.46 -17.81 24.46
C ARG A 21 -4.80 -16.38 24.04
N GLN A 22 -5.16 -15.51 24.99
CA GLN A 22 -5.40 -14.10 24.73
C GLN A 22 -4.17 -13.39 24.20
N ASN A 23 -2.99 -13.63 24.76
CA ASN A 23 -1.74 -13.04 24.27
C ASN A 23 -1.36 -13.54 22.86
N GLU A 24 -1.55 -14.84 22.58
CA GLU A 24 -1.32 -15.40 21.26
C GLU A 24 -2.33 -14.87 20.23
N LEU A 25 -3.59 -14.71 20.65
CA LEU A 25 -4.64 -14.17 19.81
C LEU A 25 -4.34 -12.72 19.38
N VAL A 26 -3.84 -11.88 20.29
CA VAL A 26 -3.41 -10.51 19.96
C VAL A 26 -2.29 -10.55 18.91
N LYS A 27 -1.24 -11.35 19.14
CA LYS A 27 -0.13 -11.50 18.17
C LYS A 27 -0.59 -12.03 16.81
N LEU A 28 -1.51 -13.00 16.81
CA LEU A 28 -2.06 -13.55 15.59
C LEU A 28 -2.87 -12.53 14.80
N LEU A 29 -3.67 -11.71 15.52
CA LEU A 29 -4.40 -10.60 14.93
C LEU A 29 -3.47 -9.48 14.45
N GLU A 30 -2.36 -9.21 15.12
CA GLU A 30 -1.32 -8.28 14.66
C GLU A 30 -0.72 -8.72 13.31
N ILE A 31 -0.55 -10.03 13.10
CA ILE A 31 -0.01 -10.58 11.85
C ILE A 31 -1.07 -10.62 10.74
N LYS A 32 -2.30 -11.08 11.06
CA LYS A 32 -3.37 -11.31 10.09
C LYS A 32 -4.28 -10.08 9.86
N GLY A 33 -4.19 -9.07 10.73
CA GLY A 33 -5.02 -7.85 10.72
C GLY A 33 -6.44 -8.08 11.26
N GLN A 34 -7.14 -9.09 10.78
CA GLN A 34 -8.50 -9.47 11.20
C GLN A 34 -8.69 -10.98 11.16
N MET A 35 -9.58 -11.50 12.01
CA MET A 35 -10.01 -12.90 11.99
C MET A 35 -11.49 -13.03 12.39
N SER A 36 -12.18 -14.01 11.81
CA SER A 36 -13.53 -14.35 12.23
C SER A 36 -13.53 -15.18 13.51
N VAL A 37 -14.66 -15.21 14.22
CA VAL A 37 -14.84 -16.08 15.41
C VAL A 37 -14.62 -17.55 15.03
N SER A 38 -15.07 -17.96 13.86
CA SER A 38 -14.91 -19.33 13.34
C SER A 38 -13.44 -19.68 13.12
N ASP A 39 -12.67 -18.80 12.43
CA ASP A 39 -11.23 -19.04 12.17
C ASP A 39 -10.42 -19.12 13.47
N ILE A 40 -10.75 -18.28 14.46
CA ILE A 40 -10.12 -18.29 15.78
C ILE A 40 -10.47 -19.57 16.55
N SER A 41 -11.74 -19.99 16.48
CA SER A 41 -12.24 -21.22 17.10
C SER A 41 -11.51 -22.44 16.56
N GLU A 42 -11.33 -22.53 15.25
CA GLU A 42 -10.60 -23.59 14.58
C GLU A 42 -9.10 -23.56 14.95
N TYR A 43 -8.47 -22.39 14.88
CA TYR A 43 -7.04 -22.23 15.17
C TYR A 43 -6.66 -22.67 16.59
N PHE A 44 -7.44 -22.24 17.61
CA PHE A 44 -7.20 -22.59 19.02
C PHE A 44 -7.89 -23.88 19.46
N SER A 45 -8.70 -24.50 18.61
CA SER A 45 -9.49 -25.70 18.94
C SER A 45 -10.36 -25.51 20.19
N VAL A 46 -11.04 -24.35 20.31
CA VAL A 46 -11.97 -24.00 21.38
C VAL A 46 -13.33 -23.63 20.81
N SER A 47 -14.38 -23.65 21.64
CA SER A 47 -15.72 -23.27 21.18
C SER A 47 -15.80 -21.78 20.79
N GLU A 48 -16.67 -21.42 19.87
CA GLU A 48 -16.92 -20.02 19.49
C GLU A 48 -17.32 -19.15 20.69
N ASP A 49 -18.04 -19.72 21.70
CA ASP A 49 -18.39 -18.99 22.91
C ASP A 49 -17.17 -18.66 23.76
N THR A 50 -16.16 -19.55 23.78
CA THR A 50 -14.87 -19.28 24.44
C THR A 50 -14.15 -18.16 23.71
N VAL A 51 -14.13 -18.19 22.37
CA VAL A 51 -13.54 -17.13 21.55
C VAL A 51 -14.24 -15.79 21.80
N ARG A 52 -15.58 -15.77 21.81
CA ARG A 52 -16.34 -14.53 22.08
C ARG A 52 -15.97 -13.91 23.43
N ARG A 53 -15.87 -14.72 24.50
CA ARG A 53 -15.44 -14.24 25.82
C ARG A 53 -14.01 -13.71 25.84
N ASP A 54 -13.08 -14.40 25.16
CA ASP A 54 -11.69 -13.91 25.05
C ASP A 54 -11.62 -12.59 24.30
N LEU A 55 -12.36 -12.47 23.19
CA LEU A 55 -12.46 -11.25 22.42
C LEU A 55 -13.10 -10.09 23.21
N ASP A 56 -14.14 -10.37 24.01
CA ASP A 56 -14.76 -9.37 24.87
C ASP A 56 -13.78 -8.88 25.93
N ALA A 57 -13.08 -9.78 26.61
CA ALA A 57 -12.08 -9.44 27.62
C ALA A 57 -10.90 -8.63 27.04
N LEU A 58 -10.49 -8.92 25.80
CA LEU A 58 -9.43 -8.18 25.12
C LEU A 58 -9.91 -6.81 24.62
N ALA A 59 -11.18 -6.71 24.20
CA ALA A 59 -11.79 -5.44 23.80
C ALA A 59 -11.95 -4.49 25.00
N GLU A 60 -12.37 -5.01 26.17
CA GLU A 60 -12.43 -4.23 27.42
C GLU A 60 -11.05 -3.71 27.85
N LYS A 61 -9.98 -4.48 27.61
CA LYS A 61 -8.59 -4.05 27.87
C LYS A 61 -8.06 -3.10 26.80
N GLY A 62 -8.83 -2.81 25.77
CA GLY A 62 -8.41 -1.98 24.66
C GLY A 62 -7.33 -2.63 23.75
N ALA A 63 -7.18 -3.96 23.76
CA ALA A 63 -6.17 -4.66 22.97
C ALA A 63 -6.63 -4.95 21.53
N LEU A 64 -7.94 -4.96 21.28
CA LEU A 64 -8.55 -5.17 19.96
C LEU A 64 -9.93 -4.50 19.89
N THR A 65 -10.52 -4.46 18.70
CA THR A 65 -11.90 -4.04 18.47
C THR A 65 -12.74 -5.18 17.91
N ARG A 66 -13.96 -5.34 18.44
CA ARG A 66 -14.94 -6.31 17.95
C ARG A 66 -15.57 -5.85 16.63
N THR A 67 -15.76 -6.80 15.71
CA THR A 67 -16.60 -6.66 14.52
C THR A 67 -17.81 -7.61 14.62
N HIS A 68 -18.80 -7.48 13.73
CA HIS A 68 -20.02 -8.31 13.74
C HIS A 68 -19.78 -9.83 13.65
N GLY A 69 -18.61 -10.29 13.26
CA GLY A 69 -18.30 -11.71 13.13
C GLY A 69 -16.89 -12.11 13.58
N GLY A 70 -16.15 -11.20 14.27
CA GLY A 70 -14.76 -11.48 14.65
C GLY A 70 -14.11 -10.36 15.43
N ALA A 71 -12.82 -10.17 15.21
CA ALA A 71 -12.04 -9.09 15.80
C ALA A 71 -10.99 -8.56 14.85
N VAL A 72 -10.65 -7.28 15.06
CA VAL A 72 -9.53 -6.57 14.42
C VAL A 72 -8.65 -5.98 15.51
N THR A 73 -7.36 -5.86 15.29
CA THR A 73 -6.49 -5.11 16.19
C THR A 73 -6.87 -3.63 16.15
N ILE A 74 -6.64 -2.91 17.28
CA ILE A 74 -6.75 -1.44 17.28
C ILE A 74 -5.80 -0.83 16.24
N THR A 75 -4.65 -1.48 16.02
CA THR A 75 -3.69 -1.14 14.97
C THR A 75 -4.26 -1.33 13.55
N ALA A 76 -5.25 -2.21 13.36
CA ALA A 76 -5.91 -2.40 12.06
C ALA A 76 -7.05 -1.41 11.81
N LEU A 77 -7.62 -0.79 12.86
CA LEU A 77 -8.57 0.33 12.73
C LEU A 77 -7.87 1.65 12.43
N VAL A 78 -6.68 1.83 12.96
CA VAL A 78 -5.71 2.80 12.46
C VAL A 78 -4.83 2.00 11.52
N HIS A 79 -5.15 1.95 10.24
CA HIS A 79 -4.27 1.39 9.23
C HIS A 79 -2.92 2.11 9.31
N ARG A 80 -2.06 1.68 10.24
CA ARG A 80 -0.64 1.95 10.13
C ARG A 80 -0.20 1.13 8.93
N ASP A 81 0.16 1.81 7.87
CA ASP A 81 0.91 1.16 6.79
C ASP A 81 2.00 0.30 7.41
N SER A 82 2.08 -0.96 6.98
CA SER A 82 3.23 -1.78 7.33
C SER A 82 4.48 -0.98 7.01
N PRO A 83 5.50 -0.96 7.89
CA PRO A 83 6.72 -0.24 7.63
C PRO A 83 7.23 -0.51 6.20
N PHE A 84 7.75 0.50 5.53
CA PHE A 84 8.17 0.40 4.12
C PHE A 84 9.04 -0.84 3.84
N LEU A 85 9.97 -1.16 4.76
CA LEU A 85 10.83 -2.34 4.64
C LEU A 85 10.06 -3.66 4.64
N GLN A 86 8.98 -3.76 5.42
CA GLN A 86 8.11 -4.95 5.38
C GLN A 86 7.35 -5.02 4.06
N ARG A 87 6.84 -3.88 3.57
CA ARG A 87 6.12 -3.82 2.27
C ARG A 87 7.00 -4.22 1.09
N LEU A 88 8.31 -4.02 1.16
CA LEU A 88 9.24 -4.47 0.11
C LEU A 88 9.23 -6.00 -0.05
N ASN A 89 9.03 -6.74 1.04
CA ASN A 89 9.08 -8.20 1.06
C ASN A 89 7.71 -8.87 0.88
N ILE A 90 6.61 -8.09 0.88
CA ILE A 90 5.26 -8.62 0.70
C ILE A 90 4.88 -8.51 -0.77
N ARG A 91 4.44 -9.63 -1.39
CA ARG A 91 3.98 -9.70 -2.78
C ARG A 91 5.01 -9.15 -3.77
N THR A 92 6.26 -9.52 -3.58
CA THR A 92 7.37 -8.97 -4.37
C THR A 92 7.25 -9.36 -5.85
N ALA A 93 6.84 -10.60 -6.14
CA ALA A 93 6.71 -11.08 -7.52
C ALA A 93 5.61 -10.32 -8.29
N GLU A 94 4.46 -10.07 -7.66
CA GLU A 94 3.36 -9.31 -8.24
C GLU A 94 3.77 -7.85 -8.50
N LYS A 95 4.38 -7.21 -7.51
CA LYS A 95 4.88 -5.83 -7.64
C LYS A 95 5.96 -5.70 -8.72
N GLN A 96 6.80 -6.72 -8.88
CA GLN A 96 7.83 -6.75 -9.93
C GLN A 96 7.18 -6.80 -11.33
N ARG A 97 6.13 -7.61 -11.52
CA ARG A 97 5.39 -7.64 -12.78
C ARG A 97 4.73 -6.30 -13.07
N ILE A 98 4.04 -5.72 -12.07
CA ILE A 98 3.43 -4.38 -12.18
C ILE A 98 4.49 -3.33 -12.55
N ALA A 99 5.63 -3.33 -11.86
CA ALA A 99 6.72 -2.39 -12.08
C ALA A 99 7.24 -2.46 -13.53
N LYS A 100 7.48 -3.68 -14.02
CA LYS A 100 7.96 -3.92 -15.39
C LYS A 100 6.93 -3.50 -16.44
N ALA A 101 5.66 -3.85 -16.24
CA ALA A 101 4.58 -3.45 -17.16
C ALA A 101 4.41 -1.93 -17.20
N ALA A 102 4.50 -1.26 -16.05
CA ALA A 102 4.41 0.19 -15.97
C ALA A 102 5.63 0.89 -16.59
N ALA A 103 6.85 0.38 -16.39
CA ALA A 103 8.06 0.94 -16.99
C ALA A 103 8.02 0.90 -18.52
N ALA A 104 7.38 -0.11 -19.11
CA ALA A 104 7.18 -0.20 -20.57
C ALA A 104 6.24 0.87 -21.15
N LEU A 105 5.51 1.62 -20.31
CA LEU A 105 4.62 2.70 -20.71
C LEU A 105 5.35 4.06 -20.79
N ILE A 106 6.60 4.13 -20.38
CA ILE A 106 7.40 5.36 -20.32
C ILE A 106 8.21 5.51 -21.61
N SER A 107 8.39 6.75 -22.04
CA SER A 107 9.20 7.10 -23.21
C SER A 107 10.49 7.83 -22.79
N ASP A 108 11.47 7.82 -23.69
CA ASP A 108 12.70 8.60 -23.49
C ASP A 108 12.40 10.09 -23.31
N GLY A 109 13.13 10.74 -22.43
CA GLY A 109 13.03 12.18 -22.18
C GLY A 109 11.86 12.62 -21.29
N GLU A 110 10.97 11.71 -20.86
CA GLU A 110 9.86 12.06 -19.99
C GLU A 110 10.32 12.60 -18.63
N THR A 111 9.54 13.53 -18.12
CA THR A 111 9.62 13.99 -16.71
C THR A 111 8.62 13.21 -15.89
N LEU A 112 9.11 12.44 -14.91
CA LEU A 112 8.31 11.56 -14.08
C LEU A 112 8.18 12.12 -12.66
N LEU A 113 6.98 12.09 -12.12
CA LEU A 113 6.73 12.32 -10.71
C LEU A 113 6.39 11.00 -10.03
N ILE A 114 7.21 10.56 -9.08
CA ILE A 114 7.10 9.24 -8.44
C ILE A 114 6.82 9.43 -6.95
N ASN A 115 5.65 8.96 -6.48
CA ASN A 115 5.32 9.07 -5.07
C ASN A 115 5.95 7.95 -4.21
N GLY A 116 5.75 8.06 -2.90
CA GLY A 116 6.14 7.06 -1.92
C GLY A 116 5.47 5.70 -2.14
N GLY A 117 6.22 4.62 -2.02
CA GLY A 117 5.68 3.26 -2.11
C GLY A 117 6.74 2.22 -2.47
N SER A 118 6.47 0.97 -2.09
CA SER A 118 7.35 -0.16 -2.45
C SER A 118 7.22 -0.54 -3.93
N THR A 119 6.02 -0.45 -4.49
CA THR A 119 5.77 -0.74 -5.91
C THR A 119 6.37 0.35 -6.80
N THR A 120 6.24 1.63 -6.42
CA THR A 120 6.83 2.76 -7.15
C THR A 120 8.36 2.76 -7.09
N ARG A 121 8.96 2.28 -5.98
CA ARG A 121 10.40 2.04 -5.92
C ARG A 121 10.84 0.93 -6.89
N LEU A 122 10.11 -0.18 -6.96
CA LEU A 122 10.41 -1.25 -7.92
C LEU A 122 10.25 -0.76 -9.36
N PHE A 123 9.21 0.04 -9.64
CA PHE A 123 9.05 0.70 -10.93
C PHE A 123 10.29 1.54 -11.31
N ALA A 124 10.79 2.36 -10.37
CA ALA A 124 11.99 3.17 -10.62
C ALA A 124 13.23 2.32 -10.94
N ALA A 125 13.34 1.12 -10.36
CA ALA A 125 14.43 0.18 -10.65
C ALA A 125 14.30 -0.53 -12.03
N GLU A 126 13.09 -0.56 -12.61
CA GLU A 126 12.83 -1.16 -13.94
C GLU A 126 12.93 -0.16 -15.10
N LEU A 127 13.14 1.14 -14.81
CA LEU A 127 13.30 2.15 -15.85
C LEU A 127 14.56 1.88 -16.66
N ASN A 128 14.41 1.88 -17.98
CA ASN A 128 15.49 1.70 -18.95
C ASN A 128 15.47 2.76 -20.06
N GLN A 129 14.58 3.74 -19.97
CA GLN A 129 14.48 4.88 -20.89
C GLN A 129 15.56 5.90 -20.60
N GLN A 130 16.01 6.62 -21.64
CA GLN A 130 17.09 7.58 -21.55
C GLN A 130 16.60 9.02 -21.32
N TYR A 131 17.48 9.83 -20.72
CA TYR A 131 17.27 11.27 -20.50
C TYR A 131 16.05 11.60 -19.64
N LEU A 132 15.67 10.70 -18.71
CA LEU A 132 14.55 10.95 -17.80
C LEU A 132 14.89 12.04 -16.79
N THR A 133 13.89 12.83 -16.44
CA THR A 133 13.91 13.69 -15.25
C THR A 133 12.96 13.09 -14.22
N VAL A 134 13.42 12.88 -12.99
CA VAL A 134 12.64 12.27 -11.91
C VAL A 134 12.41 13.27 -10.79
N VAL A 135 11.16 13.50 -10.45
CA VAL A 135 10.72 14.25 -9.25
C VAL A 135 10.13 13.24 -8.26
N THR A 136 10.60 13.19 -7.03
CA THR A 136 10.10 12.20 -6.07
C THR A 136 10.14 12.69 -4.62
N ASN A 137 9.19 12.22 -3.83
CA ASN A 137 9.22 12.32 -2.37
C ASN A 137 9.67 10.99 -1.70
N ASN A 138 9.95 9.97 -2.50
CA ASN A 138 10.37 8.65 -2.03
C ASN A 138 11.90 8.60 -1.89
N LEU A 139 12.39 8.56 -0.65
CA LEU A 139 13.83 8.58 -0.35
C LEU A 139 14.58 7.32 -0.85
N SER A 140 13.85 6.26 -1.18
CA SER A 140 14.44 5.03 -1.69
C SER A 140 14.56 4.98 -3.22
N VAL A 141 13.94 5.93 -3.95
CA VAL A 141 13.97 5.98 -5.41
C VAL A 141 15.36 6.35 -5.95
N PRO A 142 16.04 7.39 -5.47
CA PRO A 142 17.33 7.76 -6.05
C PRO A 142 18.38 6.64 -6.01
N GLY A 143 18.35 5.80 -4.97
CA GLY A 143 19.31 4.69 -4.81
C GLY A 143 19.08 3.48 -5.72
N VAL A 144 18.02 3.47 -6.51
CA VAL A 144 17.70 2.36 -7.45
C VAL A 144 17.67 2.79 -8.91
N LEU A 145 17.76 4.09 -9.19
CA LEU A 145 17.81 4.60 -10.55
C LEU A 145 19.16 4.28 -11.20
N ALA A 146 19.15 3.87 -12.45
CA ALA A 146 20.35 3.75 -13.26
C ALA A 146 20.79 5.17 -13.66
N THR A 147 21.82 5.68 -13.00
CA THR A 147 22.23 7.09 -13.10
C THR A 147 22.62 7.53 -14.51
N GLU A 148 23.08 6.61 -15.36
CA GLU A 148 23.42 6.84 -16.76
C GLU A 148 22.19 7.12 -17.65
N LEU A 149 20.99 6.76 -17.20
CA LEU A 149 19.74 6.98 -17.92
C LEU A 149 19.03 8.26 -17.49
N ILE A 150 19.43 8.81 -16.35
CA ILE A 150 18.74 9.93 -15.69
C ILE A 150 19.47 11.23 -15.96
N ARG A 151 18.73 12.25 -16.41
CA ARG A 151 19.25 13.61 -16.59
C ARG A 151 19.32 14.34 -15.24
N ASP A 152 18.21 14.37 -14.51
CA ASP A 152 18.09 15.07 -13.23
C ASP A 152 17.18 14.32 -12.26
N VAL A 153 17.48 14.39 -10.95
CA VAL A 153 16.63 13.91 -9.87
C VAL A 153 16.32 15.05 -8.92
N TYR A 154 15.06 15.39 -8.76
CA TYR A 154 14.58 16.39 -7.81
C TYR A 154 13.90 15.70 -6.63
N MET A 155 14.42 15.94 -5.43
CA MET A 155 13.81 15.47 -4.19
C MET A 155 12.81 16.49 -3.67
N MET A 156 11.56 16.06 -3.50
CA MET A 156 10.54 16.88 -2.85
C MET A 156 10.82 16.95 -1.36
N GLY A 157 10.92 18.16 -0.83
CA GLY A 157 11.17 18.42 0.58
C GLY A 157 9.93 18.20 1.45
N GLY A 158 10.08 18.44 2.75
CA GLY A 158 8.99 18.36 3.72
C GLY A 158 9.37 17.59 4.98
N GLN A 159 8.36 17.22 5.77
CA GLN A 159 8.54 16.40 6.96
C GLN A 159 8.89 14.96 6.57
N PHE A 160 9.99 14.46 7.10
CA PHE A 160 10.39 13.07 6.88
C PHE A 160 9.52 12.09 7.70
N ARG A 161 8.91 11.14 7.00
CA ARG A 161 8.15 10.03 7.58
C ARG A 161 9.02 8.77 7.52
N HIS A 162 9.64 8.45 8.64
CA HIS A 162 10.60 7.34 8.75
C HIS A 162 9.96 5.98 8.36
N GLU A 163 8.75 5.69 8.82
CA GLU A 163 8.06 4.41 8.57
C GLU A 163 7.75 4.19 7.07
N ALA A 164 7.43 5.25 6.35
CA ALA A 164 7.09 5.21 4.92
C ALA A 164 8.28 5.51 4.01
N GLN A 165 9.42 6.00 4.56
CA GLN A 165 10.61 6.44 3.83
C GLN A 165 10.28 7.51 2.77
N VAL A 166 9.42 8.47 3.16
CA VAL A 166 8.99 9.59 2.31
C VAL A 166 9.12 10.93 3.01
N THR A 167 9.12 11.98 2.22
CA THR A 167 8.83 13.33 2.71
C THR A 167 7.38 13.69 2.46
N ILE A 168 6.75 14.42 3.39
CA ILE A 168 5.41 15.00 3.23
C ILE A 168 5.53 16.50 3.42
N GLY A 169 5.06 17.27 2.47
CA GLY A 169 5.08 18.73 2.54
C GLY A 169 4.60 19.37 1.26
N PRO A 170 4.61 20.68 1.20
CA PRO A 170 4.23 21.38 -0.02
C PRO A 170 5.18 20.98 -1.16
N ILE A 171 4.59 20.66 -2.31
CA ILE A 171 5.34 20.26 -3.53
C ILE A 171 6.29 21.38 -3.97
N VAL A 172 6.07 22.60 -3.48
CA VAL A 172 6.66 23.82 -4.04
C VAL A 172 7.35 24.62 -2.97
N ALA A 173 8.64 24.87 -3.16
CA ALA A 173 9.29 26.00 -2.53
C ALA A 173 8.87 27.28 -3.28
N SER A 174 8.14 28.19 -2.56
CA SER A 174 7.88 29.56 -3.01
C SER A 174 7.39 29.76 -4.46
N GLY A 175 6.17 29.28 -4.77
CA GLY A 175 5.44 29.74 -5.96
C GLY A 175 5.83 29.11 -7.31
N ILE A 176 6.78 28.19 -7.34
CA ILE A 176 7.13 27.46 -8.57
C ILE A 176 6.14 26.31 -8.75
N GLN A 177 5.35 26.35 -9.80
CA GLN A 177 4.53 25.22 -10.23
C GLN A 177 5.38 24.33 -11.13
N ILE A 178 5.39 23.02 -10.82
CA ILE A 178 5.99 22.01 -11.71
C ILE A 178 4.91 21.43 -12.60
N SER A 179 5.28 21.10 -13.83
CA SER A 179 4.47 20.30 -14.74
C SER A 179 5.31 19.12 -15.19
N VAL A 180 4.75 17.92 -15.16
CA VAL A 180 5.43 16.68 -15.51
C VAL A 180 4.62 15.90 -16.55
N ASP A 181 5.27 15.03 -17.32
CA ASP A 181 4.58 14.22 -18.32
C ASP A 181 3.74 13.13 -17.65
N SER A 182 4.31 12.43 -16.70
CA SER A 182 3.65 11.29 -16.04
C SER A 182 3.81 11.31 -14.51
N ALA A 183 2.71 11.13 -13.78
CA ALA A 183 2.72 10.82 -12.36
C ALA A 183 2.56 9.30 -12.14
N ILE A 184 3.50 8.70 -11.43
CA ILE A 184 3.52 7.27 -11.08
C ILE A 184 3.14 7.14 -9.61
N ILE A 185 1.93 6.66 -9.37
CA ILE A 185 1.28 6.75 -8.07
C ILE A 185 1.00 5.36 -7.49
N GLY A 186 1.62 5.07 -6.34
CA GLY A 186 1.23 3.97 -5.47
C GLY A 186 0.14 4.43 -4.50
N VAL A 187 -0.82 3.55 -4.20
CA VAL A 187 -1.98 3.86 -3.35
C VAL A 187 -2.18 2.83 -2.24
N GLY A 188 -2.96 3.19 -1.23
CA GLY A 188 -3.39 2.30 -0.16
C GLY A 188 -4.57 1.41 -0.56
N GLY A 189 -5.46 1.89 -1.43
CA GLY A 189 -6.61 1.16 -1.95
C GLY A 189 -7.24 1.81 -3.16
N VAL A 190 -7.99 1.00 -3.93
CA VAL A 190 -8.77 1.41 -5.12
C VAL A 190 -10.15 0.80 -5.01
N THR A 191 -11.19 1.63 -5.00
CA THR A 191 -12.59 1.20 -4.95
C THR A 191 -13.43 1.94 -5.99
N GLU A 192 -14.60 1.39 -6.30
CA GLU A 192 -15.55 2.01 -7.22
C GLU A 192 -16.16 3.31 -6.68
N ARG A 193 -16.30 3.44 -5.34
CA ARG A 193 -16.98 4.57 -4.68
C ARG A 193 -16.01 5.67 -4.26
N GLU A 194 -15.00 5.29 -3.48
CA GLU A 194 -14.04 6.24 -2.93
C GLU A 194 -12.88 6.54 -3.89
N GLY A 195 -12.75 5.76 -4.98
CA GLY A 195 -11.64 5.89 -5.91
C GLY A 195 -10.31 5.49 -5.30
N LEU A 196 -9.33 6.37 -5.35
CA LEU A 196 -7.98 6.19 -4.85
C LEU A 196 -7.87 6.65 -3.40
N THR A 197 -7.28 5.83 -2.54
CA THR A 197 -7.19 6.11 -1.10
C THR A 197 -5.80 5.80 -0.54
N THR A 198 -5.45 6.46 0.58
CA THR A 198 -4.22 6.22 1.36
C THR A 198 -4.52 6.22 2.85
N THR A 199 -3.56 5.77 3.66
CA THR A 199 -3.72 5.67 5.12
C THR A 199 -3.43 6.97 5.86
N VAL A 200 -2.80 7.96 5.21
CA VAL A 200 -2.33 9.21 5.82
C VAL A 200 -2.95 10.41 5.12
N LEU A 201 -3.63 11.26 5.89
CA LEU A 201 -4.37 12.41 5.36
C LEU A 201 -3.48 13.42 4.62
N GLU A 202 -2.32 13.71 5.19
CA GLU A 202 -1.35 14.64 4.60
C GLU A 202 -0.76 14.07 3.29
N GLU A 203 -0.60 12.75 3.19
CA GLU A 203 -0.19 12.09 1.94
C GLU A 203 -1.28 12.21 0.88
N ALA A 204 -2.56 12.10 1.24
CA ALA A 204 -3.66 12.19 0.27
C ALA A 204 -3.63 13.52 -0.48
N SER A 205 -3.52 14.63 0.25
CA SER A 205 -3.45 15.97 -0.34
C SER A 205 -2.23 16.15 -1.25
N MET A 206 -1.07 15.62 -0.82
CA MET A 206 0.16 15.70 -1.60
C MET A 206 0.08 14.86 -2.87
N ILE A 207 -0.44 13.64 -2.79
CA ILE A 207 -0.61 12.77 -3.96
C ILE A 207 -1.61 13.37 -4.94
N ALA A 208 -2.72 13.94 -4.48
CA ALA A 208 -3.69 14.64 -5.34
C ALA A 208 -3.03 15.82 -6.09
N ALA A 209 -2.16 16.59 -5.41
CA ALA A 209 -1.40 17.66 -6.04
C ALA A 209 -0.37 17.12 -7.06
N MET A 210 0.28 15.98 -6.77
CA MET A 210 1.17 15.29 -7.72
C MET A 210 0.44 14.87 -8.99
N MET A 211 -0.76 14.27 -8.85
CA MET A 211 -1.60 13.87 -9.97
C MET A 211 -2.01 15.09 -10.82
N SER A 212 -2.40 16.20 -10.16
CA SER A 212 -2.81 17.44 -10.84
C SER A 212 -1.67 18.14 -11.59
N ALA A 213 -0.43 17.88 -11.21
CA ALA A 213 0.76 18.43 -11.87
C ALA A 213 1.19 17.66 -13.12
N ALA A 214 0.58 16.50 -13.41
CA ALA A 214 0.97 15.59 -14.46
C ALA A 214 0.02 15.64 -15.67
N GLY A 215 0.58 15.48 -16.86
CA GLY A 215 -0.21 15.29 -18.08
C GLY A 215 -0.99 13.97 -18.09
N ARG A 216 -0.45 12.93 -17.45
CA ARG A 216 -1.15 11.65 -17.19
C ARG A 216 -0.76 11.06 -15.85
N THR A 217 -1.69 10.29 -15.26
CA THR A 217 -1.47 9.55 -14.02
C THR A 217 -1.53 8.04 -14.29
N ILE A 218 -0.49 7.33 -13.88
CA ILE A 218 -0.39 5.87 -13.89
C ILE A 218 -0.40 5.38 -12.45
N VAL A 219 -1.44 4.66 -12.07
CA VAL A 219 -1.58 4.08 -10.73
C VAL A 219 -1.06 2.67 -10.70
N LEU A 220 -0.21 2.35 -9.72
CA LEU A 220 0.35 1.02 -9.50
C LEU A 220 -0.27 0.42 -8.23
N ALA A 221 -1.08 -0.63 -8.41
CA ALA A 221 -1.75 -1.28 -7.29
C ALA A 221 -1.73 -2.80 -7.47
N ASP A 222 -1.15 -3.53 -6.51
CA ASP A 222 -1.31 -4.98 -6.49
C ASP A 222 -2.75 -5.36 -6.10
N SER A 223 -3.17 -6.56 -6.50
CA SER A 223 -4.55 -7.04 -6.33
C SER A 223 -5.05 -6.99 -4.88
N SER A 224 -4.16 -6.97 -3.89
CA SER A 224 -4.55 -6.81 -2.48
C SER A 224 -5.10 -5.41 -2.14
N LYS A 225 -4.94 -4.44 -3.04
CA LYS A 225 -5.43 -3.06 -2.91
C LYS A 225 -6.76 -2.82 -3.62
N LEU A 226 -7.12 -3.70 -4.55
CA LEU A 226 -8.36 -3.60 -5.30
C LEU A 226 -9.56 -3.98 -4.41
N GLY A 227 -10.63 -3.18 -4.46
CA GLY A 227 -11.80 -3.32 -3.61
C GLY A 227 -11.56 -2.98 -2.14
N LYS A 228 -10.39 -2.45 -1.77
CA LYS A 228 -10.09 -1.95 -0.42
C LYS A 228 -10.02 -0.44 -0.39
N HIS A 229 -10.60 0.16 0.64
CA HIS A 229 -10.43 1.57 0.92
C HIS A 229 -9.52 1.78 2.12
N SER A 230 -8.85 2.92 2.16
CA SER A 230 -8.03 3.40 3.27
C SER A 230 -8.62 4.67 3.86
N PHE A 231 -8.03 5.19 4.93
CA PHE A 231 -8.57 6.28 5.74
C PHE A 231 -8.85 7.58 4.97
N ALA A 232 -7.97 7.98 4.05
CA ALA A 232 -8.05 9.26 3.36
C ALA A 232 -8.22 9.06 1.86
N GLN A 233 -9.20 9.72 1.26
CA GLN A 233 -9.40 9.77 -0.18
C GLN A 233 -8.35 10.68 -0.82
N ILE A 234 -7.76 10.20 -1.92
CA ILE A 234 -6.82 10.96 -2.76
C ILE A 234 -7.61 11.66 -3.88
N ALA A 235 -8.32 10.87 -4.69
CA ALA A 235 -9.07 11.34 -5.85
C ALA A 235 -10.06 10.27 -6.32
N GLY A 236 -11.04 10.66 -7.14
CA GLY A 236 -11.91 9.72 -7.85
C GLY A 236 -11.15 8.95 -8.95
N LEU A 237 -11.79 7.88 -9.48
CA LEU A 237 -11.16 7.04 -10.51
C LEU A 237 -10.79 7.81 -11.77
N SER A 238 -11.61 8.79 -12.19
CA SER A 238 -11.37 9.62 -13.38
C SER A 238 -10.11 10.50 -13.32
N ALA A 239 -9.48 10.62 -12.16
CA ALA A 239 -8.21 11.35 -12.01
C ALA A 239 -7.00 10.55 -12.48
N MET A 240 -7.13 9.24 -12.74
CA MET A 240 -6.07 8.42 -13.34
C MET A 240 -6.42 8.03 -14.77
N GLN A 241 -5.42 7.88 -15.62
CA GLN A 241 -5.58 7.42 -16.99
C GLN A 241 -5.29 5.93 -17.12
N ILE A 242 -4.37 5.39 -16.31
CA ILE A 242 -3.95 3.99 -16.39
C ILE A 242 -3.90 3.39 -14.98
N LEU A 243 -4.47 2.19 -14.83
CA LEU A 243 -4.25 1.33 -13.66
C LEU A 243 -3.43 0.11 -14.08
N VAL A 244 -2.27 -0.08 -13.47
CA VAL A 244 -1.44 -1.30 -13.64
C VAL A 244 -1.57 -2.16 -12.40
N THR A 245 -1.96 -3.41 -12.59
CA THR A 245 -2.21 -4.39 -11.52
C THR A 245 -1.76 -5.79 -11.91
N ASP A 246 -1.69 -6.73 -10.96
CA ASP A 246 -1.27 -8.12 -11.15
C ASP A 246 -2.42 -9.10 -11.42
N ALA A 247 -3.67 -8.65 -11.30
CA ALA A 247 -4.86 -9.46 -11.53
C ALA A 247 -6.07 -8.61 -11.94
N GLU A 248 -7.04 -9.21 -12.62
CA GLU A 248 -8.30 -8.56 -12.94
C GLU A 248 -9.06 -8.15 -11.67
N PRO A 249 -9.58 -6.91 -11.60
CA PRO A 249 -10.45 -6.49 -10.53
C PRO A 249 -11.81 -7.20 -10.58
N ALA A 250 -12.54 -7.20 -9.46
CA ALA A 250 -13.93 -7.63 -9.42
C ALA A 250 -14.79 -6.79 -10.40
N GLU A 251 -15.89 -7.38 -10.93
CA GLU A 251 -16.67 -6.78 -12.01
C GLU A 251 -17.19 -5.38 -11.67
N GLU A 252 -17.56 -5.13 -10.42
CA GLU A 252 -18.06 -3.82 -9.97
C GLU A 252 -16.97 -2.73 -10.15
N LEU A 253 -15.74 -3.04 -9.74
CA LEU A 253 -14.62 -2.12 -9.91
C LEU A 253 -14.18 -2.03 -11.38
N ALA A 254 -14.20 -3.16 -12.12
CA ALA A 254 -13.86 -3.17 -13.54
C ALA A 254 -14.85 -2.31 -14.36
N ALA A 255 -16.14 -2.38 -14.06
CA ALA A 255 -17.16 -1.54 -14.68
C ALA A 255 -16.95 -0.06 -14.37
N ALA A 256 -16.68 0.29 -13.10
CA ALA A 256 -16.41 1.66 -12.69
C ALA A 256 -15.15 2.24 -13.36
N LEU A 257 -14.08 1.44 -13.51
CA LEU A 257 -12.87 1.85 -14.24
C LEU A 257 -13.16 2.14 -15.73
N ARG A 258 -13.95 1.29 -16.40
CA ARG A 258 -14.37 1.52 -17.79
C ARG A 258 -15.20 2.79 -17.93
N GLU A 259 -16.17 3.02 -17.02
CA GLU A 259 -17.00 4.22 -17.00
C GLU A 259 -16.15 5.50 -16.77
N ALA A 260 -15.15 5.41 -15.92
CA ALA A 260 -14.21 6.51 -15.67
C ALA A 260 -13.20 6.73 -16.80
N GLY A 261 -13.19 5.90 -17.85
CA GLY A 261 -12.25 5.99 -18.97
C GLY A 261 -10.83 5.53 -18.64
N VAL A 262 -10.65 4.72 -17.60
CA VAL A 262 -9.35 4.24 -17.14
C VAL A 262 -8.91 3.03 -17.98
N GLN A 263 -7.71 3.10 -18.54
CA GLN A 263 -7.07 1.94 -19.17
C GLN A 263 -6.57 0.97 -18.09
N LEU A 264 -7.04 -0.27 -18.11
CA LEU A 264 -6.54 -1.34 -17.25
C LEU A 264 -5.40 -2.08 -17.94
N VAL A 265 -4.28 -2.27 -17.24
CA VAL A 265 -3.14 -3.09 -17.66
C VAL A 265 -2.93 -4.17 -16.59
N VAL A 266 -3.14 -5.42 -16.97
CA VAL A 266 -2.90 -6.59 -16.11
C VAL A 266 -1.55 -7.20 -16.47
N ALA A 267 -0.64 -7.31 -15.49
CA ALA A 267 0.78 -7.64 -15.62
C ALA A 267 1.12 -9.10 -15.25
#